data_91079c1fd812ac9996013b4dac106244
#
_entry.id   91079c1fd812ac9996013b4dac106244
#
_cell.length_a   1.000
_cell.length_b   1.000
_cell.length_c   1.000
_cell.angle_alpha   90.00
_cell.angle_beta   90.00
_cell.angle_gamma   90.00
#
_symmetry.space_group_name_H-M   'P 1'
#
loop_
_entity.id
_entity.type
_entity.pdbx_description
1 polymer ?
#
loop_
_entity_poly.entity_id
_entity_poly.type
_entity_poly.pdbx_seq_one_letter_code
_entity_poly.pdbx_strand_id
1 'polypeptide(L)'
;MEFTVSGTTVRFDERTMQFAFTRDGAEWNTCADFKPTLQCAQGTFAFADATSITHEQRETGTGTGIRSIFTGFGHSAYSFETYVWVERASGDVLFEWIPLNEQGLNITNVTWPAAMDFDCADDHDTTLITHEQGVMIPNTWPTAVSTKDIAFDGRFETAGGYMPWFAQLRADGHGYIAICETPWNAGYGIDHPSDGPYTHINTWFEPSLGTMNYRRVVRYQFLDHADHTAVCKAYRSYVNERGRLRTLAEKAARNPSVRDLIGRSWVHIGIKTKVQPDSYYYDKDHPEKNESLVTFAQREKQMRTLHSMGAGRLYMHLDGWAQPGYDNAHPDYLPACQEAGGWEGMKSLVDACHEQGDIFGTHDQYRDYYFTAQTFDANNAIRLADGTMPEHARWAGGRQTYLCAELAPDYVRRNF
;
A
#
# COMPACT_ATOMS: atom_id res chain seq x y z
N MET A 1 11.24 -31.64 12.03
CA MET A 1 9.83 -31.95 12.32
C MET A 1 9.05 -32.04 11.01
N GLU A 2 8.03 -32.92 10.94
CA GLU A 2 7.20 -33.05 9.74
C GLU A 2 5.75 -33.40 10.12
N PHE A 3 4.77 -32.81 9.42
CA PHE A 3 3.35 -33.13 9.58
C PHE A 3 2.57 -32.79 8.30
N THR A 4 1.37 -33.38 8.16
CA THR A 4 0.46 -33.13 7.02
C THR A 4 -0.93 -32.80 7.54
N VAL A 5 -1.51 -31.72 7.01
CA VAL A 5 -2.89 -31.27 7.31
C VAL A 5 -3.55 -30.83 6.02
N SER A 6 -4.74 -31.36 5.74
CA SER A 6 -5.60 -30.96 4.60
C SER A 6 -4.87 -30.87 3.26
N GLY A 7 -4.00 -31.85 2.99
CA GLY A 7 -3.25 -31.93 1.73
C GLY A 7 -1.96 -31.12 1.68
N THR A 8 -1.66 -30.33 2.70
CA THR A 8 -0.39 -29.58 2.82
C THR A 8 0.54 -30.30 3.78
N THR A 9 1.73 -30.68 3.31
CA THR A 9 2.80 -31.23 4.14
C THR A 9 3.81 -30.15 4.46
N VAL A 10 4.20 -30.06 5.71
CA VAL A 10 5.22 -29.12 6.21
C VAL A 10 6.41 -29.91 6.75
N ARG A 11 7.59 -29.59 6.29
CA ARG A 11 8.87 -30.02 6.86
C ARG A 11 9.58 -28.82 7.47
N PHE A 12 10.10 -28.97 8.66
CA PHE A 12 10.86 -27.95 9.37
C PHE A 12 12.20 -28.49 9.83
N ASP A 13 13.27 -27.86 9.41
CA ASP A 13 14.62 -28.12 9.91
C ASP A 13 14.93 -27.21 11.09
N GLU A 14 15.01 -27.80 12.29
CA GLU A 14 15.24 -27.08 13.55
C GLU A 14 16.62 -26.38 13.59
N ARG A 15 17.61 -26.91 12.85
CA ARG A 15 18.97 -26.39 12.84
C ARG A 15 19.10 -25.15 11.97
N THR A 16 18.45 -25.14 10.80
CA THR A 16 18.51 -24.05 9.83
C THR A 16 17.31 -23.10 9.96
N MET A 17 16.24 -23.54 10.66
CA MET A 17 14.94 -22.87 10.77
C MET A 17 14.24 -22.69 9.44
N GLN A 18 14.55 -23.54 8.46
CA GLN A 18 13.92 -23.53 7.16
C GLN A 18 12.67 -24.38 7.13
N PHE A 19 11.72 -23.94 6.33
CA PHE A 19 10.48 -24.63 6.05
C PHE A 19 10.44 -25.09 4.59
N ALA A 20 9.90 -26.29 4.38
CA ALA A 20 9.46 -26.78 3.08
C ALA A 20 7.98 -27.12 3.16
N PHE A 21 7.25 -26.70 2.15
CA PHE A 21 5.80 -26.91 2.00
C PHE A 21 5.55 -27.71 0.74
N THR A 22 4.82 -28.81 0.84
CA THR A 22 4.41 -29.59 -0.34
C THR A 22 2.89 -29.59 -0.42
N ARG A 23 2.35 -29.17 -1.57
CA ARG A 23 0.93 -29.22 -1.87
C ARG A 23 0.70 -29.44 -3.36
N ASP A 24 -0.27 -30.30 -3.70
CA ASP A 24 -0.67 -30.61 -5.07
C ASP A 24 0.50 -31.00 -6.00
N GLY A 25 1.53 -31.67 -5.42
CA GLY A 25 2.72 -32.11 -6.14
C GLY A 25 3.84 -31.07 -6.26
N ALA A 26 3.61 -29.83 -5.89
CA ALA A 26 4.63 -28.79 -5.87
C ALA A 26 5.28 -28.63 -4.49
N GLU A 27 6.59 -28.40 -4.48
CA GLU A 27 7.35 -28.07 -3.27
C GLU A 27 7.77 -26.60 -3.29
N TRP A 28 7.64 -25.94 -2.14
CA TRP A 28 8.03 -24.56 -1.90
C TRP A 28 8.91 -24.50 -0.65
N ASN A 29 10.10 -23.96 -0.78
CA ASN A 29 11.07 -23.86 0.31
C ASN A 29 11.27 -22.40 0.71
N THR A 30 11.48 -22.12 1.98
CA THR A 30 12.00 -20.81 2.40
C THR A 30 13.45 -20.66 1.95
N CYS A 31 13.81 -19.51 1.42
CA CYS A 31 15.13 -19.25 0.86
C CYS A 31 16.22 -19.34 1.95
N ALA A 32 17.29 -20.09 1.69
CA ALA A 32 18.39 -20.28 2.63
C ALA A 32 19.21 -19.00 2.87
N ASP A 33 19.33 -18.18 1.84
CA ASP A 33 20.15 -16.96 1.86
C ASP A 33 19.38 -15.74 2.35
N PHE A 34 18.07 -15.82 2.45
CA PHE A 34 17.20 -14.75 2.93
C PHE A 34 16.66 -15.04 4.33
N LYS A 35 17.31 -14.50 5.35
CA LYS A 35 17.00 -14.79 6.76
C LYS A 35 16.05 -13.76 7.37
N PRO A 36 15.09 -14.20 8.20
CA PRO A 36 14.27 -13.29 9.01
C PRO A 36 15.13 -12.47 9.96
N THR A 37 14.79 -11.18 10.12
CA THR A 37 15.58 -10.24 10.93
C THR A 37 14.71 -9.34 11.81
N LEU A 38 15.35 -8.88 12.91
CA LEU A 38 14.90 -7.75 13.72
C LEU A 38 15.83 -6.57 13.45
N GLN A 39 15.30 -5.45 13.04
CA GLN A 39 16.05 -4.18 12.97
C GLN A 39 15.71 -3.31 14.19
N CYS A 40 16.71 -2.71 14.78
CA CYS A 40 16.56 -1.82 15.92
C CYS A 40 17.66 -0.76 15.93
N ALA A 41 17.61 0.18 16.86
CA ALA A 41 18.62 1.24 17.01
C ALA A 41 20.05 0.69 17.26
N GLN A 42 20.17 -0.52 17.82
CA GLN A 42 21.44 -1.17 18.14
C GLN A 42 22.04 -1.94 16.94
N GLY A 43 21.27 -2.11 15.85
CA GLY A 43 21.68 -2.86 14.66
C GLY A 43 20.63 -3.86 14.21
N THR A 44 21.04 -4.79 13.36
CA THR A 44 20.18 -5.85 12.83
C THR A 44 20.59 -7.20 13.43
N PHE A 45 19.62 -7.94 13.95
CA PHE A 45 19.77 -9.29 14.44
C PHE A 45 19.03 -10.25 13.52
N ALA A 46 19.67 -11.36 13.13
CA ALA A 46 18.93 -12.50 12.60
C ALA A 46 18.14 -13.17 13.74
N PHE A 47 17.06 -13.88 13.44
CA PHE A 47 16.34 -14.65 14.48
C PHE A 47 17.24 -15.69 15.14
N ALA A 48 18.21 -16.23 14.38
CA ALA A 48 19.22 -17.16 14.88
C ALA A 48 20.18 -16.57 15.93
N ASP A 49 20.25 -15.24 16.07
CA ASP A 49 21.09 -14.58 17.06
C ASP A 49 20.47 -14.55 18.46
N ALA A 50 19.28 -15.11 18.63
CA ALA A 50 18.66 -15.26 19.94
C ALA A 50 19.52 -16.13 20.86
N THR A 51 19.66 -15.73 22.12
CA THR A 51 20.40 -16.48 23.13
C THR A 51 19.77 -17.86 23.43
N SER A 52 18.47 -17.96 23.30
CA SER A 52 17.71 -19.20 23.45
C SER A 52 16.64 -19.31 22.39
N ILE A 53 16.59 -20.45 21.72
CA ILE A 53 15.56 -20.81 20.75
C ILE A 53 14.99 -22.17 21.14
N THR A 54 13.65 -22.24 21.16
CA THR A 54 12.94 -23.51 21.37
C THR A 54 11.91 -23.72 20.30
N HIS A 55 11.73 -24.98 19.89
CA HIS A 55 10.76 -25.37 18.88
C HIS A 55 9.83 -26.45 19.45
N GLU A 56 8.55 -26.35 19.17
CA GLU A 56 7.57 -27.38 19.50
C GLU A 56 6.55 -27.54 18.39
N GLN A 57 6.20 -28.78 18.08
CA GLN A 57 5.03 -29.05 17.25
C GLN A 57 3.77 -28.96 18.11
N ARG A 58 2.78 -28.22 17.63
CA ARG A 58 1.48 -28.06 18.32
C ARG A 58 0.33 -28.44 17.40
N GLU A 59 -0.60 -29.19 17.95
CA GLU A 59 -1.88 -29.47 17.32
C GLU A 59 -3.01 -28.78 18.08
N THR A 60 -3.90 -28.15 17.34
CA THR A 60 -5.09 -27.46 17.84
C THR A 60 -6.32 -27.90 17.07
N GLY A 61 -7.51 -27.52 17.53
CA GLY A 61 -8.75 -27.77 16.78
C GLY A 61 -8.77 -27.14 15.38
N THR A 62 -8.02 -26.05 15.17
CA THR A 62 -7.97 -25.30 13.92
C THR A 62 -6.85 -25.73 12.97
N GLY A 63 -5.80 -26.38 13.48
CA GLY A 63 -4.67 -26.79 12.64
C GLY A 63 -3.50 -27.36 13.43
N THR A 64 -2.43 -27.65 12.72
CA THR A 64 -1.15 -28.14 13.27
C THR A 64 -0.02 -27.28 12.77
N GLY A 65 0.98 -27.02 13.61
CA GLY A 65 2.12 -26.16 13.23
C GLY A 65 3.31 -26.28 14.16
N ILE A 66 4.32 -25.49 13.84
CA ILE A 66 5.55 -25.34 14.61
C ILE A 66 5.54 -23.98 15.31
N ARG A 67 5.60 -24.00 16.61
CA ARG A 67 5.80 -22.83 17.45
C ARG A 67 7.28 -22.72 17.78
N SER A 68 7.86 -21.55 17.55
CA SER A 68 9.25 -21.25 17.90
C SER A 68 9.30 -20.04 18.82
N ILE A 69 10.00 -20.13 19.94
CA ILE A 69 10.21 -19.02 20.88
C ILE A 69 11.65 -18.59 20.82
N PHE A 70 11.85 -17.29 20.64
CA PHE A 70 13.17 -16.63 20.55
C PHE A 70 13.31 -15.70 21.74
N THR A 71 14.40 -15.84 22.50
CA THR A 71 14.62 -15.07 23.72
C THR A 71 16.06 -14.56 23.76
N GLY A 72 16.23 -13.29 24.10
CA GLY A 72 17.52 -12.65 24.33
C GLY A 72 18.24 -12.30 23.04
N PHE A 73 18.37 -10.99 22.77
CA PHE A 73 19.12 -10.45 21.65
C PHE A 73 20.09 -9.41 22.16
N GLY A 74 21.40 -9.62 21.89
CA GLY A 74 22.46 -8.83 22.49
C GLY A 74 22.41 -8.93 24.03
N HIS A 75 22.22 -7.81 24.72
CA HIS A 75 22.12 -7.74 26.18
C HIS A 75 20.66 -7.55 26.67
N SER A 76 19.68 -7.71 25.80
CA SER A 76 18.27 -7.50 26.16
C SER A 76 17.55 -8.80 26.48
N ALA A 77 16.44 -8.69 27.23
CA ALA A 77 15.51 -9.77 27.46
C ALA A 77 14.37 -9.84 26.42
N TYR A 78 14.55 -9.14 25.29
CA TYR A 78 13.56 -9.12 24.21
C TYR A 78 13.20 -10.53 23.78
N SER A 79 11.92 -10.81 23.64
CA SER A 79 11.44 -12.14 23.22
C SER A 79 10.17 -12.03 22.38
N PHE A 80 10.04 -12.96 21.45
CA PHE A 80 8.87 -13.15 20.63
C PHE A 80 8.70 -14.63 20.29
N GLU A 81 7.54 -14.96 19.75
CA GLU A 81 7.31 -16.27 19.15
C GLU A 81 6.90 -16.15 17.70
N THR A 82 7.23 -17.17 16.92
CA THR A 82 6.62 -17.43 15.62
C THR A 82 5.79 -18.68 15.68
N TYR A 83 4.68 -18.69 14.93
CA TYR A 83 3.88 -19.90 14.76
C TYR A 83 3.59 -20.09 13.27
N VAL A 84 4.17 -21.14 12.69
CA VAL A 84 3.93 -21.52 11.29
C VAL A 84 3.05 -22.76 11.30
N TRP A 85 1.83 -22.62 10.83
CA TRP A 85 0.83 -23.67 10.97
C TRP A 85 -0.09 -23.81 9.75
N VAL A 86 -0.61 -25.00 9.54
CA VAL A 86 -1.56 -25.31 8.47
C VAL A 86 -2.97 -25.30 9.02
N GLU A 87 -3.82 -24.46 8.41
CA GLU A 87 -5.23 -24.37 8.74
C GLU A 87 -5.99 -25.61 8.26
N ARG A 88 -6.69 -26.27 9.16
CA ARG A 88 -7.41 -27.53 8.86
C ARG A 88 -8.56 -27.34 7.85
N ALA A 89 -9.17 -26.17 7.85
CA ALA A 89 -10.31 -25.88 6.96
C ALA A 89 -9.92 -25.71 5.50
N SER A 90 -8.78 -25.08 5.23
CA SER A 90 -8.35 -24.70 3.87
C SER A 90 -7.09 -25.42 3.40
N GLY A 91 -6.21 -25.84 4.33
CA GLY A 91 -4.86 -26.30 4.03
C GLY A 91 -3.88 -25.15 3.78
N ASP A 92 -4.28 -23.91 3.98
CA ASP A 92 -3.40 -22.75 3.87
C ASP A 92 -2.37 -22.73 4.99
N VAL A 93 -1.21 -22.16 4.71
CA VAL A 93 -0.14 -21.98 5.69
C VAL A 93 -0.19 -20.58 6.26
N LEU A 94 -0.24 -20.46 7.58
CA LEU A 94 -0.20 -19.18 8.27
C LEU A 94 1.16 -19.00 8.94
N PHE A 95 1.76 -17.85 8.72
CA PHE A 95 2.96 -17.39 9.41
C PHE A 95 2.57 -16.30 10.39
N GLU A 96 2.76 -16.57 11.67
CA GLU A 96 2.47 -15.62 12.74
C GLU A 96 3.74 -15.17 13.43
N TRP A 97 3.81 -13.90 13.78
CA TRP A 97 4.83 -13.30 14.63
C TRP A 97 4.14 -12.60 15.79
N ILE A 98 4.55 -12.91 17.03
CA ILE A 98 3.86 -12.48 18.26
C ILE A 98 4.89 -11.96 19.25
N PRO A 99 4.84 -10.66 19.65
CA PRO A 99 5.71 -10.14 20.69
C PRO A 99 5.35 -10.76 22.05
N LEU A 100 6.36 -11.12 22.85
CA LEU A 100 6.18 -11.64 24.20
C LEU A 100 6.73 -10.66 25.25
N ASN A 101 7.96 -10.20 25.07
CA ASN A 101 8.58 -9.19 25.92
C ASN A 101 9.35 -8.20 25.04
N GLU A 102 8.91 -6.95 25.05
CA GLU A 102 9.48 -5.90 24.22
C GLU A 102 10.52 -5.02 24.95
N GLN A 103 10.94 -5.43 26.15
CA GLN A 103 11.91 -4.65 26.93
C GLN A 103 13.34 -4.80 26.41
N GLY A 104 14.03 -3.68 26.31
CA GLY A 104 15.48 -3.63 26.04
C GLY A 104 15.87 -3.52 24.57
N LEU A 105 14.95 -3.63 23.63
CA LEU A 105 15.18 -3.30 22.21
C LEU A 105 14.08 -2.38 21.70
N ASN A 106 14.48 -1.32 20.99
CA ASN A 106 13.57 -0.47 20.25
C ASN A 106 13.51 -0.99 18.81
N ILE A 107 12.64 -1.95 18.55
CA ILE A 107 12.48 -2.52 17.21
C ILE A 107 11.95 -1.44 16.27
N THR A 108 12.54 -1.35 15.09
CA THR A 108 12.11 -0.46 14.01
C THR A 108 11.51 -1.21 12.83
N ASN A 109 11.94 -2.46 12.61
CA ASN A 109 11.39 -3.32 11.56
C ASN A 109 11.60 -4.80 11.91
N VAL A 110 10.67 -5.65 11.49
CA VAL A 110 10.77 -7.11 11.54
C VAL A 110 10.53 -7.65 10.13
N THR A 111 11.48 -8.39 9.59
CA THR A 111 11.30 -9.13 8.33
C THR A 111 10.83 -10.55 8.65
N TRP A 112 9.59 -10.89 8.34
CA TRP A 112 8.97 -12.20 8.55
C TRP A 112 7.69 -12.35 7.72
N PRO A 113 7.43 -13.52 7.08
CA PRO A 113 8.34 -14.65 6.92
C PRO A 113 9.54 -14.34 5.99
N ALA A 114 10.48 -15.29 5.91
CA ALA A 114 11.51 -15.27 4.88
C ALA A 114 10.89 -15.37 3.49
N ALA A 115 11.59 -14.91 2.47
CA ALA A 115 11.18 -15.14 1.08
C ALA A 115 11.15 -16.64 0.78
N MET A 116 10.29 -17.05 -0.14
CA MET A 116 10.38 -18.37 -0.73
C MET A 116 11.55 -18.42 -1.74
N ASP A 117 12.12 -19.60 -1.87
CA ASP A 117 13.11 -19.90 -2.89
C ASP A 117 12.42 -19.84 -4.26
N PHE A 118 12.80 -18.86 -5.06
CA PHE A 118 12.21 -18.61 -6.37
C PHE A 118 13.31 -18.32 -7.39
N ASP A 119 14.33 -19.19 -7.36
CA ASP A 119 15.51 -19.15 -8.21
C ASP A 119 15.23 -19.93 -9.50
N CYS A 120 14.39 -19.38 -10.35
CA CYS A 120 14.03 -20.01 -11.63
C CYS A 120 14.56 -19.15 -12.77
N ALA A 121 15.14 -19.80 -13.77
CA ALA A 121 15.66 -19.15 -14.97
C ALA A 121 14.63 -19.09 -16.11
N ASP A 122 13.38 -19.51 -15.86
CA ASP A 122 12.31 -19.47 -16.85
C ASP A 122 11.70 -18.06 -16.89
N ASP A 123 11.52 -17.52 -18.08
CA ASP A 123 10.92 -16.21 -18.31
C ASP A 123 9.41 -16.16 -18.02
N HIS A 124 8.78 -17.33 -17.84
CA HIS A 124 7.39 -17.45 -17.41
C HIS A 124 7.24 -17.48 -15.89
N ASP A 125 8.32 -17.67 -15.14
CA ASP A 125 8.30 -17.52 -13.69
C ASP A 125 8.18 -16.04 -13.33
N THR A 126 7.15 -15.69 -12.58
CA THR A 126 6.74 -14.28 -12.44
C THR A 126 6.35 -13.96 -11.02
N THR A 127 6.82 -12.82 -10.51
CA THR A 127 6.35 -12.23 -9.25
C THR A 127 5.31 -11.15 -9.54
N LEU A 128 4.18 -11.20 -8.82
CA LEU A 128 3.11 -10.20 -8.87
C LEU A 128 3.11 -9.38 -7.60
N ILE A 129 3.07 -8.07 -7.74
CA ILE A 129 2.93 -7.11 -6.64
C ILE A 129 1.78 -6.15 -6.91
N THR A 130 1.17 -5.66 -5.84
CA THR A 130 0.02 -4.74 -5.92
C THR A 130 0.45 -3.26 -5.94
N HIS A 131 1.69 -3.00 -6.39
CA HIS A 131 2.20 -1.66 -6.61
C HIS A 131 1.31 -0.92 -7.62
N GLU A 132 0.75 0.20 -7.22
CA GLU A 132 -0.23 0.96 -7.99
C GLU A 132 -1.34 0.07 -8.57
N GLN A 133 -1.41 -0.09 -9.88
CA GLN A 133 -2.45 -0.89 -10.55
C GLN A 133 -2.09 -2.37 -10.71
N GLY A 134 -0.95 -2.77 -10.15
CA GLY A 134 -0.40 -4.12 -10.26
C GLY A 134 0.75 -4.22 -11.25
N VAL A 135 1.80 -4.92 -10.84
CA VAL A 135 3.01 -5.15 -11.64
C VAL A 135 3.32 -6.63 -11.67
N MET A 136 3.74 -7.12 -12.82
CA MET A 136 4.27 -8.48 -13.04
C MET A 136 5.76 -8.36 -13.37
N ILE A 137 6.60 -9.08 -12.64
CA ILE A 137 8.06 -9.08 -12.79
C ILE A 137 8.49 -10.50 -13.14
N PRO A 138 8.79 -10.79 -14.42
CA PRO A 138 9.40 -12.05 -14.81
C PRO A 138 10.79 -12.21 -14.16
N ASN A 139 11.20 -13.42 -13.82
CA ASN A 139 12.54 -13.67 -13.25
C ASN A 139 13.70 -13.28 -14.18
N THR A 140 13.45 -13.16 -15.46
CA THR A 140 14.41 -12.71 -16.49
C THR A 140 14.31 -11.21 -16.78
N TRP A 141 13.59 -10.44 -15.94
CA TRP A 141 13.46 -8.99 -16.15
C TRP A 141 14.82 -8.30 -16.14
N PRO A 142 15.16 -7.46 -17.17
CA PRO A 142 16.52 -6.96 -17.36
C PRO A 142 16.91 -5.84 -16.39
N THR A 143 15.96 -5.29 -15.65
CA THR A 143 16.21 -4.17 -14.73
C THR A 143 16.08 -4.65 -13.30
N ALA A 144 17.09 -4.38 -12.47
CA ALA A 144 17.01 -4.67 -11.04
C ALA A 144 15.84 -3.90 -10.40
N VAL A 145 15.15 -4.56 -9.47
CA VAL A 145 14.06 -3.99 -8.68
C VAL A 145 14.31 -4.26 -7.21
N SER A 146 14.36 -3.21 -6.43
CA SER A 146 14.49 -3.29 -4.97
C SER A 146 13.30 -2.64 -4.27
N THR A 147 13.18 -2.87 -2.98
CA THR A 147 12.13 -2.24 -2.15
C THR A 147 12.11 -0.71 -2.31
N LYS A 148 13.28 -0.08 -2.50
CA LYS A 148 13.41 1.38 -2.65
C LYS A 148 12.84 1.92 -3.97
N ASP A 149 12.69 1.07 -4.96
CA ASP A 149 12.11 1.43 -6.26
C ASP A 149 10.57 1.41 -6.23
N ILE A 150 10.00 0.90 -5.12
CA ILE A 150 8.56 0.80 -4.90
C ILE A 150 8.09 2.01 -4.08
N ALA A 151 7.00 2.63 -4.49
CA ALA A 151 6.41 3.74 -3.75
C ALA A 151 6.16 3.36 -2.27
N PHE A 152 6.48 4.26 -1.36
CA PHE A 152 6.35 4.05 0.09
C PHE A 152 7.02 2.75 0.60
N ASP A 153 8.14 2.36 -0.02
CA ASP A 153 8.91 1.16 0.33
C ASP A 153 8.05 -0.13 0.39
N GLY A 154 7.06 -0.24 -0.50
CA GLY A 154 6.15 -1.40 -0.56
C GLY A 154 5.12 -1.47 0.57
N ARG A 155 4.87 -0.36 1.28
CA ARG A 155 3.87 -0.32 2.37
C ARG A 155 2.48 -0.66 1.86
N PHE A 156 1.79 -1.59 2.53
CA PHE A 156 0.42 -1.97 2.22
C PHE A 156 -0.58 -0.83 2.48
N GLU A 157 -1.70 -0.88 1.78
CA GLU A 157 -2.78 0.12 1.81
C GLU A 157 -2.32 1.53 1.36
N THR A 158 -1.25 1.57 0.57
CA THR A 158 -0.70 2.76 -0.11
C THR A 158 -0.47 2.47 -1.59
N ALA A 159 0.04 3.44 -2.36
CA ALA A 159 0.45 3.20 -3.75
C ALA A 159 1.56 2.14 -3.87
N GLY A 160 2.31 1.87 -2.80
CA GLY A 160 3.30 0.78 -2.75
C GLY A 160 2.67 -0.61 -2.77
N GLY A 161 1.45 -0.75 -2.22
CA GLY A 161 0.71 -2.00 -2.22
C GLY A 161 -0.76 -1.75 -1.90
N TYR A 162 -1.59 -1.41 -2.90
CA TYR A 162 -3.00 -1.08 -2.69
C TYR A 162 -3.80 -2.20 -2.02
N MET A 163 -3.41 -3.45 -2.27
CA MET A 163 -3.97 -4.62 -1.60
C MET A 163 -2.85 -5.35 -0.86
N PRO A 164 -3.10 -5.90 0.33
CA PRO A 164 -2.06 -6.47 1.18
C PRO A 164 -1.67 -7.90 0.76
N TRP A 165 -1.23 -8.07 -0.48
CA TRP A 165 -0.76 -9.36 -0.96
C TRP A 165 0.29 -9.22 -2.07
N PHE A 166 1.06 -10.27 -2.24
CA PHE A 166 1.90 -10.54 -3.39
C PHE A 166 1.79 -12.02 -3.79
N ALA A 167 2.30 -12.38 -4.95
CA ALA A 167 2.24 -13.75 -5.44
C ALA A 167 3.46 -14.09 -6.28
N GLN A 168 3.79 -15.39 -6.35
CA GLN A 168 4.76 -15.92 -7.30
C GLN A 168 4.16 -17.09 -8.06
N LEU A 169 4.37 -17.08 -9.37
CA LEU A 169 3.84 -18.05 -10.33
C LEU A 169 5.00 -18.74 -11.05
N ARG A 170 4.94 -20.05 -11.13
CA ARG A 170 5.90 -20.88 -11.86
C ARG A 170 5.39 -21.21 -13.26
N ALA A 171 6.30 -21.39 -14.17
CA ALA A 171 6.03 -21.87 -15.54
C ALA A 171 5.34 -23.22 -15.60
N ASP A 172 5.51 -24.06 -14.58
CA ASP A 172 4.86 -25.36 -14.44
C ASP A 172 3.37 -25.29 -14.08
N GLY A 173 2.84 -24.09 -13.87
CA GLY A 173 1.44 -23.86 -13.54
C GLY A 173 1.15 -23.83 -12.03
N HIS A 174 2.14 -24.00 -11.18
CA HIS A 174 1.98 -23.83 -9.74
C HIS A 174 2.30 -22.40 -9.30
N GLY A 175 1.73 -21.98 -8.18
CA GLY A 175 1.98 -20.66 -7.62
C GLY A 175 1.55 -20.57 -6.17
N TYR A 176 1.77 -19.41 -5.58
CA TYR A 176 1.18 -19.06 -4.30
C TYR A 176 0.76 -17.58 -4.28
N ILE A 177 -0.20 -17.28 -3.43
CA ILE A 177 -0.49 -15.93 -2.98
C ILE A 177 -0.17 -15.82 -1.49
N ALA A 178 0.57 -14.77 -1.11
CA ALA A 178 0.84 -14.38 0.26
C ALA A 178 -0.03 -13.19 0.64
N ILE A 179 -0.96 -13.37 1.56
CA ILE A 179 -1.90 -12.35 2.01
C ILE A 179 -1.52 -11.90 3.42
N CYS A 180 -1.16 -10.64 3.59
CA CYS A 180 -0.96 -10.06 4.92
C CYS A 180 -2.32 -9.79 5.56
N GLU A 181 -2.73 -10.64 6.53
CA GLU A 181 -4.01 -10.50 7.23
C GLU A 181 -4.05 -9.32 8.20
N THR A 182 -2.87 -8.82 8.58
CA THR A 182 -2.66 -7.67 9.48
C THR A 182 -1.85 -6.59 8.78
N PRO A 183 -2.42 -5.90 7.78
CA PRO A 183 -1.67 -5.00 6.89
C PRO A 183 -1.26 -3.68 7.54
N TRP A 184 -1.76 -3.39 8.73
CA TRP A 184 -1.39 -2.19 9.47
C TRP A 184 0.08 -2.26 9.90
N ASN A 185 0.83 -1.19 9.67
CA ASN A 185 2.27 -1.15 9.95
C ASN A 185 3.03 -2.31 9.26
N ALA A 186 2.68 -2.62 8.03
CA ALA A 186 3.25 -3.71 7.25
C ALA A 186 3.44 -3.33 5.79
N GLY A 187 4.31 -4.07 5.12
CA GLY A 187 4.57 -3.95 3.70
C GLY A 187 5.29 -5.20 3.19
N TYR A 188 5.75 -5.14 1.95
CA TYR A 188 6.62 -6.17 1.38
C TYR A 188 7.96 -5.59 0.98
N GLY A 189 9.01 -6.41 1.10
CA GLY A 189 10.32 -6.16 0.55
C GLY A 189 10.51 -6.99 -0.71
N ILE A 190 11.19 -6.45 -1.72
CA ILE A 190 11.52 -7.15 -2.96
C ILE A 190 12.99 -6.95 -3.29
N ASP A 191 13.63 -8.00 -3.78
CA ASP A 191 14.98 -8.00 -4.33
C ASP A 191 14.99 -8.86 -5.60
N HIS A 192 15.18 -8.18 -6.73
CA HIS A 192 15.29 -8.77 -8.05
C HIS A 192 16.53 -8.19 -8.74
N PRO A 193 17.60 -8.97 -8.95
CA PRO A 193 18.77 -8.55 -9.71
C PRO A 193 18.45 -8.37 -11.19
N SER A 194 19.25 -7.54 -11.89
CA SER A 194 19.16 -7.45 -13.36
C SER A 194 19.29 -8.82 -14.01
N ASP A 195 18.37 -9.13 -14.93
CA ASP A 195 18.33 -10.40 -15.68
C ASP A 195 18.14 -11.67 -14.80
N GLY A 196 17.66 -11.52 -13.56
CA GLY A 196 17.50 -12.61 -12.62
C GLY A 196 18.82 -12.97 -11.90
N PRO A 197 19.02 -14.22 -11.42
CA PRO A 197 18.20 -15.40 -11.65
C PRO A 197 17.05 -15.63 -10.66
N TYR A 198 16.79 -14.69 -9.77
CA TYR A 198 15.77 -14.87 -8.74
C TYR A 198 14.92 -13.61 -8.55
N THR A 199 13.80 -13.76 -7.86
CA THR A 199 13.06 -12.66 -7.23
C THR A 199 12.70 -13.06 -5.81
N HIS A 200 13.36 -12.48 -4.82
CA HIS A 200 13.02 -12.68 -3.42
C HIS A 200 11.98 -11.65 -3.01
N ILE A 201 10.90 -12.10 -2.40
CA ILE A 201 9.85 -11.23 -1.87
C ILE A 201 9.43 -11.71 -0.48
N ASN A 202 9.31 -10.79 0.45
CA ASN A 202 8.98 -11.06 1.85
C ASN A 202 8.05 -10.02 2.41
N THR A 203 7.44 -10.29 3.55
CA THR A 203 6.70 -9.30 4.32
C THR A 203 7.61 -8.67 5.38
N TRP A 204 7.40 -7.41 5.68
CA TRP A 204 8.00 -6.72 6.81
C TRP A 204 6.94 -6.03 7.67
N PHE A 205 7.27 -5.79 8.95
CA PHE A 205 6.39 -5.17 9.93
C PHE A 205 7.13 -4.09 10.71
N GLU A 206 6.39 -3.03 11.05
CA GLU A 206 6.86 -1.93 11.90
C GLU A 206 6.11 -1.87 13.23
N PRO A 207 6.68 -1.21 14.25
CA PRO A 207 5.96 -0.88 15.47
C PRO A 207 4.75 0.02 15.22
N SER A 208 3.75 -0.10 16.07
CA SER A 208 2.67 0.86 16.21
C SER A 208 2.85 1.61 17.53
N LEU A 209 2.98 2.94 17.45
CA LEU A 209 3.21 3.77 18.64
C LEU A 209 4.44 3.34 19.47
N GLY A 210 5.49 2.91 18.79
CA GLY A 210 6.78 2.58 19.39
C GLY A 210 6.94 1.14 19.90
N THR A 211 5.91 0.31 19.81
CA THR A 211 5.93 -1.11 20.18
C THR A 211 5.29 -1.97 19.10
N MET A 212 5.63 -3.27 19.06
CA MET A 212 5.03 -4.20 18.10
C MET A 212 3.59 -4.55 18.46
N ASN A 213 3.23 -4.50 19.72
CA ASN A 213 1.88 -4.59 20.30
C ASN A 213 1.05 -5.83 19.99
N TYR A 214 0.83 -6.16 18.72
CA TYR A 214 -0.15 -7.14 18.29
C TYR A 214 0.47 -8.21 17.40
N ARG A 215 -0.22 -9.34 17.32
CA ARG A 215 0.13 -10.45 16.45
C ARG A 215 0.11 -10.02 14.99
N ARG A 216 1.14 -10.39 14.23
CA ARG A 216 1.25 -10.24 12.79
C ARG A 216 0.97 -11.56 12.11
N VAL A 217 0.21 -11.55 11.01
CA VAL A 217 -0.21 -12.77 10.31
C VAL A 217 -0.07 -12.61 8.80
N VAL A 218 0.61 -13.56 8.18
CA VAL A 218 0.65 -13.71 6.72
C VAL A 218 0.15 -15.09 6.35
N ARG A 219 -0.82 -15.16 5.46
CA ARG A 219 -1.39 -16.39 4.92
C ARG A 219 -0.77 -16.70 3.57
N TYR A 220 -0.27 -17.91 3.40
CA TYR A 220 0.14 -18.46 2.11
C TYR A 220 -0.90 -19.46 1.64
N GLN A 221 -1.48 -19.21 0.48
CA GLN A 221 -2.35 -20.13 -0.23
C GLN A 221 -1.62 -20.63 -1.46
N PHE A 222 -1.27 -21.92 -1.47
CA PHE A 222 -0.67 -22.56 -2.62
C PHE A 222 -1.75 -22.91 -3.64
N LEU A 223 -1.46 -22.67 -4.91
CA LEU A 223 -2.40 -22.78 -6.01
C LEU A 223 -1.88 -23.79 -7.04
N ASP A 224 -2.76 -24.67 -7.46
CA ASP A 224 -2.67 -25.48 -8.67
C ASP A 224 -3.30 -24.69 -9.84
N HIS A 225 -2.80 -24.83 -11.05
CA HIS A 225 -3.22 -24.04 -12.22
C HIS A 225 -3.19 -22.52 -11.97
N ALA A 226 -2.09 -22.04 -11.40
CA ALA A 226 -1.90 -20.66 -11.02
C ALA A 226 -1.58 -19.77 -12.22
N ASP A 227 -2.40 -18.76 -12.42
CA ASP A 227 -2.14 -17.60 -13.27
C ASP A 227 -2.52 -16.32 -12.52
N HIS A 228 -2.26 -15.15 -13.09
CA HIS A 228 -2.63 -13.88 -12.48
C HIS A 228 -4.14 -13.77 -12.19
N THR A 229 -4.99 -14.39 -13.00
CA THR A 229 -6.43 -14.41 -12.79
C THR A 229 -6.81 -15.29 -11.59
N ALA A 230 -6.18 -16.46 -11.45
CA ALA A 230 -6.39 -17.37 -10.31
C ALA A 230 -6.00 -16.68 -8.99
N VAL A 231 -4.86 -16.00 -8.95
CA VAL A 231 -4.41 -15.21 -7.80
C VAL A 231 -5.42 -14.13 -7.42
N CYS A 232 -5.90 -13.34 -8.39
CA CYS A 232 -6.90 -12.32 -8.13
C CYS A 232 -8.23 -12.90 -7.61
N LYS A 233 -8.64 -14.06 -8.14
CA LYS A 233 -9.84 -14.79 -7.66
C LYS A 233 -9.63 -15.34 -6.26
N ALA A 234 -8.45 -15.87 -5.94
CA ALA A 234 -8.10 -16.35 -4.59
C ALA A 234 -8.21 -15.22 -3.58
N TYR A 235 -7.62 -14.05 -3.85
CA TYR A 235 -7.77 -12.88 -2.98
C TYR A 235 -9.22 -12.41 -2.85
N ARG A 236 -9.97 -12.41 -3.95
CA ARG A 236 -11.40 -12.05 -3.92
C ARG A 236 -12.21 -13.02 -3.05
N SER A 237 -11.95 -14.34 -3.14
CA SER A 237 -12.59 -15.33 -2.26
C SER A 237 -12.27 -15.06 -0.79
N TYR A 238 -10.99 -14.85 -0.47
CA TYR A 238 -10.54 -14.50 0.86
C TYR A 238 -11.27 -13.26 1.43
N VAL A 239 -11.35 -12.18 0.66
CA VAL A 239 -12.04 -10.93 1.08
C VAL A 239 -13.54 -11.17 1.27
N ASN A 240 -14.14 -12.00 0.40
CA ASN A 240 -15.57 -12.36 0.50
C ASN A 240 -15.86 -13.18 1.76
N GLU A 241 -15.06 -14.22 2.04
CA GLU A 241 -15.18 -15.08 3.23
C GLU A 241 -15.04 -14.31 4.54
N ARG A 242 -14.19 -13.27 4.53
CA ARG A 242 -14.02 -12.33 5.66
C ARG A 242 -15.14 -11.28 5.75
N GLY A 243 -16.16 -11.34 4.86
CA GLY A 243 -17.26 -10.39 4.84
C GLY A 243 -16.86 -8.95 4.48
N ARG A 244 -15.68 -8.77 3.89
CA ARG A 244 -15.13 -7.44 3.53
C ARG A 244 -15.44 -7.03 2.09
N LEU A 245 -15.79 -7.97 1.20
CA LEU A 245 -16.15 -7.65 -0.17
C LEU A 245 -17.43 -6.79 -0.19
N ARG A 246 -17.36 -5.68 -0.90
CA ARG A 246 -18.51 -4.83 -1.21
C ARG A 246 -18.54 -4.57 -2.70
N THR A 247 -19.50 -5.18 -3.36
CA THR A 247 -19.68 -5.01 -4.81
C THR A 247 -20.22 -3.63 -5.15
N LEU A 248 -20.01 -3.20 -6.38
CA LEU A 248 -20.59 -1.95 -6.88
C LEU A 248 -22.13 -1.97 -6.81
N ALA A 249 -22.76 -3.14 -7.04
CA ALA A 249 -24.21 -3.30 -6.92
C ALA A 249 -24.70 -3.07 -5.48
N GLU A 250 -23.99 -3.60 -4.47
CA GLU A 250 -24.33 -3.37 -3.05
C GLU A 250 -24.12 -1.90 -2.65
N LYS A 251 -23.05 -1.27 -3.15
CA LYS A 251 -22.81 0.17 -2.92
C LYS A 251 -23.95 1.00 -3.54
N ALA A 252 -24.35 0.69 -4.78
CA ALA A 252 -25.43 1.36 -5.48
C ALA A 252 -26.83 1.13 -4.85
N ALA A 253 -27.03 -0.02 -4.19
CA ALA A 253 -28.25 -0.29 -3.43
C ALA A 253 -28.36 0.61 -2.17
N ARG A 254 -27.21 0.92 -1.54
CA ARG A 254 -27.16 1.81 -0.36
C ARG A 254 -27.20 3.29 -0.73
N ASN A 255 -26.53 3.66 -1.81
CA ASN A 255 -26.49 5.02 -2.32
C ASN A 255 -26.76 5.00 -3.83
N PRO A 256 -27.99 5.34 -4.26
CA PRO A 256 -28.39 5.35 -5.67
C PRO A 256 -27.48 6.22 -6.55
N SER A 257 -26.87 7.29 -6.02
CA SER A 257 -25.97 8.17 -6.76
C SER A 257 -24.71 7.44 -7.29
N VAL A 258 -24.34 6.29 -6.67
CA VAL A 258 -23.26 5.44 -7.20
C VAL A 258 -23.58 4.90 -8.61
N ARG A 259 -24.87 4.69 -8.94
CA ARG A 259 -25.28 4.26 -10.27
C ARG A 259 -25.00 5.33 -11.33
N ASP A 260 -25.04 6.59 -10.93
CA ASP A 260 -24.81 7.71 -11.83
C ASP A 260 -23.34 7.81 -12.28
N LEU A 261 -22.42 7.18 -11.53
CA LEU A 261 -21.00 7.09 -11.88
C LEU A 261 -20.70 6.01 -12.92
N ILE A 262 -21.58 4.98 -13.03
CA ILE A 262 -21.34 3.83 -13.90
C ILE A 262 -21.42 4.26 -15.37
N GLY A 263 -20.38 3.98 -16.15
CA GLY A 263 -20.31 4.27 -17.58
C GLY A 263 -20.04 5.75 -17.91
N ARG A 264 -19.66 6.58 -16.93
CA ARG A 264 -19.19 7.94 -17.20
C ARG A 264 -17.71 7.94 -17.53
N SER A 265 -17.33 8.78 -18.48
CA SER A 265 -15.93 9.11 -18.72
C SER A 265 -15.46 10.14 -17.68
N TRP A 266 -14.33 9.88 -17.04
CA TRP A 266 -13.76 10.78 -16.04
C TRP A 266 -12.83 11.77 -16.76
N VAL A 267 -13.06 13.05 -16.54
CA VAL A 267 -12.25 14.13 -17.10
C VAL A 267 -11.64 14.93 -15.96
N HIS A 268 -10.34 14.80 -15.80
CA HIS A 268 -9.57 15.57 -14.81
C HIS A 268 -8.99 16.80 -15.47
N ILE A 269 -9.33 17.98 -14.98
CA ILE A 269 -8.90 19.28 -15.53
C ILE A 269 -8.60 20.26 -14.41
N GLY A 270 -7.63 21.16 -14.65
CA GLY A 270 -7.19 22.17 -13.69
C GLY A 270 -7.60 23.58 -14.08
N ILE A 271 -7.73 24.47 -13.11
CA ILE A 271 -8.00 25.90 -13.27
C ILE A 271 -6.71 26.70 -13.13
N LYS A 272 -6.08 26.63 -11.98
CA LYS A 272 -4.87 27.39 -11.65
C LYS A 272 -3.80 26.46 -11.09
N THR A 273 -2.59 26.57 -11.59
CA THR A 273 -1.40 25.98 -10.99
C THR A 273 -0.37 27.09 -10.79
N LYS A 274 0.23 27.12 -9.61
CA LYS A 274 1.34 28.02 -9.31
C LYS A 274 2.42 27.25 -8.57
N VAL A 275 3.55 27.02 -9.26
CA VAL A 275 4.67 26.26 -8.71
C VAL A 275 5.57 27.20 -7.91
N GLN A 276 5.73 26.94 -6.62
CA GLN A 276 6.55 27.74 -5.71
C GLN A 276 8.05 27.46 -5.93
N PRO A 277 8.95 28.43 -5.69
CA PRO A 277 10.40 28.28 -5.95
C PRO A 277 11.08 27.13 -5.20
N ASP A 278 10.52 26.66 -4.10
CA ASP A 278 11.02 25.56 -3.30
C ASP A 278 10.33 24.20 -3.62
N SER A 279 9.46 24.18 -4.63
CA SER A 279 8.85 22.96 -5.16
C SER A 279 9.85 22.11 -5.94
N TYR A 280 9.63 20.78 -5.94
CA TYR A 280 10.38 19.85 -6.81
C TYR A 280 10.15 20.11 -8.32
N TYR A 281 9.03 20.72 -8.67
CA TYR A 281 8.59 20.96 -10.06
C TYR A 281 8.94 22.35 -10.57
N TYR A 282 9.64 23.17 -9.78
CA TYR A 282 9.95 24.53 -10.20
C TYR A 282 10.95 24.55 -11.36
N ASP A 283 10.49 25.05 -12.52
CA ASP A 283 11.34 25.27 -13.69
C ASP A 283 12.11 26.60 -13.53
N LYS A 284 13.41 26.49 -13.25
CA LYS A 284 14.30 27.65 -13.06
C LYS A 284 14.69 28.30 -14.37
N ASP A 285 14.72 27.52 -15.46
CA ASP A 285 15.14 27.95 -16.78
C ASP A 285 13.99 28.64 -17.51
N HIS A 286 12.74 28.30 -17.17
CA HIS A 286 11.54 28.88 -17.76
C HIS A 286 10.53 29.31 -16.67
N PRO A 287 10.84 30.40 -15.94
CA PRO A 287 9.98 30.84 -14.82
C PRO A 287 8.51 31.10 -15.21
N GLU A 288 8.26 31.51 -16.46
CA GLU A 288 6.92 31.74 -17.00
C GLU A 288 6.04 30.46 -17.08
N LYS A 289 6.66 29.27 -17.07
CA LYS A 289 5.94 27.98 -17.06
C LYS A 289 5.46 27.55 -15.69
N ASN A 290 5.93 28.24 -14.64
CA ASN A 290 5.57 27.89 -13.26
C ASN A 290 4.17 28.37 -12.85
N GLU A 291 3.48 29.12 -13.71
CA GLU A 291 2.12 29.55 -13.47
C GLU A 291 1.26 29.31 -14.70
N SER A 292 0.09 28.70 -14.49
CA SER A 292 -0.91 28.50 -15.54
C SER A 292 -2.30 28.81 -15.00
N LEU A 293 -3.11 29.42 -15.88
CA LEU A 293 -4.49 29.76 -15.57
C LEU A 293 -5.37 29.44 -16.77
N VAL A 294 -6.44 28.68 -16.52
CA VAL A 294 -7.52 28.45 -17.46
C VAL A 294 -8.81 28.84 -16.78
N THR A 295 -9.59 29.76 -17.38
CA THR A 295 -10.81 30.25 -16.73
C THR A 295 -11.93 29.20 -16.70
N PHE A 296 -12.87 29.35 -15.78
CA PHE A 296 -14.07 28.49 -15.72
C PHE A 296 -14.85 28.51 -17.04
N ALA A 297 -14.96 29.68 -17.68
CA ALA A 297 -15.62 29.82 -18.99
C ALA A 297 -14.86 29.05 -20.10
N GLN A 298 -13.53 29.04 -20.09
CA GLN A 298 -12.76 28.24 -21.04
C GLN A 298 -12.99 26.73 -20.80
N ARG A 299 -13.08 26.28 -19.56
CA ARG A 299 -13.39 24.88 -19.23
C ARG A 299 -14.81 24.50 -19.64
N GLU A 300 -15.78 25.37 -19.45
CA GLU A 300 -17.13 25.17 -19.98
C GLU A 300 -17.13 24.97 -21.50
N LYS A 301 -16.42 25.82 -22.23
CA LYS A 301 -16.28 25.67 -23.68
C LYS A 301 -15.65 24.33 -24.08
N GLN A 302 -14.59 23.91 -23.39
CA GLN A 302 -13.92 22.63 -23.63
C GLN A 302 -14.88 21.44 -23.37
N MET A 303 -15.62 21.45 -22.30
CA MET A 303 -16.62 20.43 -21.97
C MET A 303 -17.71 20.35 -23.06
N ARG A 304 -18.28 21.48 -23.49
CA ARG A 304 -19.28 21.53 -24.57
C ARG A 304 -18.68 21.02 -25.89
N THR A 305 -17.39 21.26 -26.14
CA THR A 305 -16.68 20.73 -27.32
C THR A 305 -16.58 19.20 -27.25
N LEU A 306 -16.24 18.62 -26.10
CA LEU A 306 -16.22 17.16 -25.93
C LEU A 306 -17.57 16.53 -26.26
N HIS A 307 -18.67 17.10 -25.75
CA HIS A 307 -20.01 16.63 -26.07
C HIS A 307 -20.33 16.75 -27.56
N SER A 308 -19.94 17.85 -28.22
CA SER A 308 -20.14 18.01 -29.66
C SER A 308 -19.37 17.02 -30.52
N MET A 309 -18.27 16.45 -29.96
CA MET A 309 -17.48 15.39 -30.58
C MET A 309 -18.02 13.98 -30.28
N GLY A 310 -19.11 13.87 -29.56
CA GLY A 310 -19.77 12.59 -29.22
C GLY A 310 -19.38 11.99 -27.89
N ALA A 311 -18.71 12.73 -27.01
CA ALA A 311 -18.52 12.28 -25.64
C ALA A 311 -19.87 12.03 -24.97
N GLY A 312 -19.98 10.90 -24.25
CA GLY A 312 -21.15 10.60 -23.44
C GLY A 312 -21.18 11.44 -22.15
N ARG A 313 -21.93 10.97 -21.18
CA ARG A 313 -21.99 11.63 -19.86
C ARG A 313 -20.63 11.60 -19.18
N LEU A 314 -20.19 12.73 -18.64
CA LEU A 314 -18.90 12.90 -18.00
C LEU A 314 -19.04 12.96 -16.46
N TYR A 315 -17.95 12.59 -15.77
CA TYR A 315 -17.65 13.08 -14.43
C TYR A 315 -16.50 14.07 -14.57
N MET A 316 -16.77 15.35 -14.34
CA MET A 316 -15.76 16.39 -14.39
C MET A 316 -15.13 16.55 -13.02
N HIS A 317 -13.85 16.20 -12.90
CA HIS A 317 -13.04 16.39 -11.70
C HIS A 317 -12.16 17.62 -11.87
N LEU A 318 -12.42 18.66 -11.07
CA LEU A 318 -11.80 19.98 -11.23
C LEU A 318 -10.77 20.20 -10.12
N ASP A 319 -9.50 20.35 -10.47
CA ASP A 319 -8.44 20.77 -9.55
C ASP A 319 -8.08 22.25 -9.69
N GLY A 320 -7.30 22.76 -8.75
CA GLY A 320 -6.83 24.14 -8.76
C GLY A 320 -7.95 25.20 -8.86
N TRP A 321 -9.18 24.83 -8.52
CA TRP A 321 -10.38 25.68 -8.60
C TRP A 321 -10.38 26.84 -7.63
N ALA A 322 -9.61 26.69 -6.54
CA ALA A 322 -9.53 27.64 -5.43
C ALA A 322 -8.46 28.72 -5.67
N GLN A 323 -8.54 29.81 -4.92
CA GLN A 323 -7.64 30.97 -5.06
C GLN A 323 -6.15 30.64 -4.99
N PRO A 324 -5.69 29.74 -4.09
CA PRO A 324 -4.27 29.38 -4.05
C PRO A 324 -3.79 28.60 -5.29
N GLY A 325 -4.68 27.85 -5.93
CA GLY A 325 -4.35 26.95 -7.04
C GLY A 325 -4.10 25.51 -6.60
N TYR A 326 -3.81 24.65 -7.57
CA TYR A 326 -3.57 23.23 -7.38
C TYR A 326 -2.37 22.98 -6.45
N ASP A 327 -2.55 22.11 -5.47
CA ASP A 327 -1.54 21.72 -4.47
C ASP A 327 -0.85 22.93 -3.80
N ASN A 328 -1.62 23.98 -3.51
CA ASN A 328 -1.13 25.16 -2.83
C ASN A 328 -1.95 25.49 -1.58
N ALA A 329 -1.27 25.84 -0.51
CA ALA A 329 -1.82 26.35 0.74
C ALA A 329 -2.92 25.48 1.38
N HIS A 330 -2.97 24.15 1.08
CA HIS A 330 -3.91 23.27 1.77
C HIS A 330 -3.72 23.33 3.29
N PRO A 331 -4.83 23.27 4.05
CA PRO A 331 -6.21 23.05 3.63
C PRO A 331 -7.03 24.31 3.38
N ASP A 332 -6.39 25.46 3.11
CA ASP A 332 -7.06 26.74 2.88
C ASP A 332 -7.40 26.89 1.38
N TYR A 333 -8.61 26.46 1.01
CA TYR A 333 -9.05 26.50 -0.40
C TYR A 333 -9.73 27.83 -0.77
N LEU A 334 -10.61 28.32 0.07
CA LEU A 334 -11.50 29.43 -0.27
C LEU A 334 -10.78 30.77 -0.47
N PRO A 335 -11.31 31.64 -1.33
CA PRO A 335 -12.47 31.49 -2.21
C PRO A 335 -12.16 30.75 -3.51
N ALA A 336 -13.17 30.59 -4.39
CA ALA A 336 -12.94 30.20 -5.77
C ALA A 336 -12.00 31.20 -6.48
N CYS A 337 -11.16 30.71 -7.40
CA CYS A 337 -10.14 31.49 -8.08
C CYS A 337 -10.75 32.72 -8.80
N GLN A 338 -10.44 33.92 -8.29
CA GLN A 338 -11.01 35.17 -8.77
C GLN A 338 -10.60 35.47 -10.23
N GLU A 339 -9.31 35.22 -10.54
CA GLU A 339 -8.75 35.44 -11.88
C GLU A 339 -9.39 34.52 -12.93
N ALA A 340 -9.94 33.38 -12.49
CA ALA A 340 -10.64 32.43 -13.35
C ALA A 340 -12.13 32.74 -13.52
N GLY A 341 -12.66 33.74 -12.82
CA GLY A 341 -14.08 34.11 -12.85
C GLY A 341 -14.81 34.00 -11.50
N GLY A 342 -14.10 33.64 -10.42
CA GLY A 342 -14.64 33.56 -9.08
C GLY A 342 -15.81 32.59 -8.94
N TRP A 343 -16.65 32.80 -7.90
CA TRP A 343 -17.81 31.96 -7.65
C TRP A 343 -18.84 31.96 -8.75
N GLU A 344 -19.03 33.10 -9.44
CA GLU A 344 -19.99 33.20 -10.56
C GLU A 344 -19.54 32.36 -11.73
N GLY A 345 -18.25 32.43 -12.12
CA GLY A 345 -17.70 31.62 -13.17
C GLY A 345 -17.72 30.11 -12.85
N MET A 346 -17.40 29.75 -11.62
CA MET A 346 -17.48 28.37 -11.18
C MET A 346 -18.94 27.85 -11.21
N LYS A 347 -19.88 28.66 -10.74
CA LYS A 347 -21.32 28.29 -10.79
C LYS A 347 -21.79 28.08 -12.21
N SER A 348 -21.40 28.96 -13.15
CA SER A 348 -21.75 28.82 -14.57
C SER A 348 -21.25 27.49 -15.14
N LEU A 349 -20.00 27.11 -14.84
CA LEU A 349 -19.45 25.82 -15.26
C LEU A 349 -20.22 24.64 -14.66
N VAL A 350 -20.58 24.69 -13.36
CA VAL A 350 -21.38 23.65 -12.70
C VAL A 350 -22.75 23.51 -13.35
N ASP A 351 -23.45 24.64 -13.56
CA ASP A 351 -24.77 24.64 -14.19
C ASP A 351 -24.69 24.04 -15.61
N ALA A 352 -23.67 24.41 -16.39
CA ALA A 352 -23.46 23.87 -17.72
C ALA A 352 -23.15 22.35 -17.73
N CYS A 353 -22.40 21.84 -16.74
CA CYS A 353 -22.21 20.42 -16.57
C CYS A 353 -23.54 19.69 -16.30
N HIS A 354 -24.34 20.21 -15.38
CA HIS A 354 -25.64 19.63 -15.05
C HIS A 354 -26.63 19.66 -16.24
N GLU A 355 -26.62 20.73 -17.04
CA GLU A 355 -27.44 20.82 -18.29
C GLU A 355 -27.09 19.70 -19.29
N GLN A 356 -25.80 19.28 -19.36
CA GLN A 356 -25.35 18.17 -20.19
C GLN A 356 -25.57 16.79 -19.54
N GLY A 357 -26.09 16.76 -18.31
CA GLY A 357 -26.25 15.53 -17.53
C GLY A 357 -24.94 15.00 -16.96
N ASP A 358 -23.93 15.84 -16.87
CA ASP A 358 -22.62 15.52 -16.27
C ASP A 358 -22.68 15.61 -14.74
N ILE A 359 -21.72 14.95 -14.08
CA ILE A 359 -21.44 15.13 -12.66
C ILE A 359 -20.21 16.03 -12.53
N PHE A 360 -20.27 16.94 -11.59
CA PHE A 360 -19.19 17.84 -11.24
C PHE A 360 -18.64 17.51 -9.85
N GLY A 361 -17.32 17.48 -9.71
CA GLY A 361 -16.63 17.30 -8.44
C GLY A 361 -15.39 18.18 -8.35
N THR A 362 -15.10 18.65 -7.16
CA THR A 362 -13.88 19.41 -6.86
C THR A 362 -12.81 18.51 -6.28
N HIS A 363 -11.56 18.79 -6.63
CA HIS A 363 -10.41 18.20 -5.96
C HIS A 363 -10.12 18.99 -4.69
N ASP A 364 -10.07 18.30 -3.56
CA ASP A 364 -9.61 18.81 -2.28
C ASP A 364 -8.97 17.70 -1.46
N GLN A 365 -8.09 18.06 -0.54
CA GLN A 365 -7.47 17.11 0.36
C GLN A 365 -7.06 17.78 1.67
N TYR A 366 -7.00 17.00 2.77
CA TYR A 366 -6.85 17.48 4.14
C TYR A 366 -5.75 16.74 4.91
N ARG A 367 -4.78 16.21 4.17
CA ARG A 367 -3.57 15.58 4.70
C ARG A 367 -2.36 16.52 4.61
N ASP A 368 -2.17 17.12 3.43
CA ASP A 368 -1.04 18.00 3.17
C ASP A 368 -1.28 19.33 3.88
N TYR A 369 -0.29 19.74 4.66
CA TYR A 369 -0.37 20.95 5.46
C TYR A 369 0.77 21.89 5.10
N TYR A 370 0.47 22.82 4.21
CA TYR A 370 1.46 23.75 3.69
C TYR A 370 1.83 24.81 4.72
N PHE A 371 3.14 25.10 4.86
CA PHE A 371 3.60 26.18 5.71
C PHE A 371 3.11 27.57 5.26
N THR A 372 2.68 27.70 4.01
CA THR A 372 2.09 28.90 3.42
C THR A 372 0.57 29.01 3.63
N ALA A 373 -0.07 27.99 4.18
CA ALA A 373 -1.49 28.05 4.50
C ALA A 373 -1.76 29.16 5.53
N GLN A 374 -2.80 29.98 5.32
CA GLN A 374 -3.17 31.07 6.20
C GLN A 374 -3.48 30.62 7.62
N THR A 375 -4.06 29.42 7.75
CA THR A 375 -4.40 28.80 9.03
C THR A 375 -3.32 27.86 9.55
N PHE A 376 -2.09 27.92 9.03
CA PHE A 376 -1.02 27.08 9.50
C PHE A 376 -0.73 27.33 10.99
N ASP A 377 -0.84 26.26 11.78
CA ASP A 377 -0.42 26.21 13.19
C ASP A 377 0.39 24.92 13.40
N ALA A 378 1.63 25.06 13.87
CA ALA A 378 2.51 23.93 14.14
C ALA A 378 1.95 22.94 15.17
N ASN A 379 1.01 23.36 16.03
CA ASN A 379 0.33 22.49 16.99
C ASN A 379 -0.69 21.56 16.33
N ASN A 380 -1.13 21.88 15.12
CA ASN A 380 -2.06 21.07 14.34
C ASN A 380 -1.34 20.04 13.45
N ALA A 381 -0.01 20.08 13.40
CA ALA A 381 0.79 19.17 12.61
C ALA A 381 1.11 17.88 13.37
N ILE A 382 1.25 16.76 12.61
CA ILE A 382 1.77 15.50 13.14
C ILE A 382 3.19 15.70 13.67
N ARG A 383 3.54 14.96 14.72
CA ARG A 383 4.89 14.93 15.31
C ARG A 383 5.47 13.51 15.22
N LEU A 384 6.74 13.43 14.90
CA LEU A 384 7.54 12.23 15.08
C LEU A 384 7.82 11.97 16.56
N ALA A 385 8.33 10.79 16.89
CA ALA A 385 8.64 10.38 18.25
C ALA A 385 9.65 11.33 18.96
N ASP A 386 10.53 11.99 18.21
CA ASP A 386 11.49 12.97 18.70
C ASP A 386 10.88 14.41 18.86
N GLY A 387 9.60 14.58 18.57
CA GLY A 387 8.88 15.84 18.64
C GLY A 387 9.02 16.72 17.39
N THR A 388 9.78 16.31 16.38
CA THR A 388 9.93 17.08 15.13
C THR A 388 8.70 16.93 14.22
N MET A 389 8.49 17.91 13.33
CA MET A 389 7.49 17.79 12.26
C MET A 389 8.14 17.14 11.04
N PRO A 390 7.58 16.04 10.51
CA PRO A 390 8.06 15.48 9.25
C PRO A 390 7.80 16.46 8.10
N GLU A 391 8.76 16.61 7.20
CA GLU A 391 8.52 17.21 5.90
C GLU A 391 7.97 16.11 4.97
N HIS A 392 6.77 16.31 4.43
CA HIS A 392 6.14 15.29 3.59
C HIS A 392 6.69 15.34 2.16
N ALA A 393 6.49 16.46 1.49
CA ALA A 393 6.84 16.65 0.08
C ALA A 393 6.99 18.14 -0.22
N ARG A 394 7.29 18.45 -1.48
CA ARG A 394 7.33 19.82 -2.02
C ARG A 394 6.60 19.83 -3.36
N TRP A 395 5.27 19.61 -3.31
CA TRP A 395 4.42 19.70 -4.49
C TRP A 395 4.38 21.13 -5.02
N ALA A 396 3.43 21.49 -5.88
CA ALA A 396 3.37 22.82 -6.48
C ALA A 396 3.44 23.96 -5.45
N GLY A 397 2.80 23.84 -4.31
CA GLY A 397 2.80 24.82 -3.22
C GLY A 397 4.05 24.87 -2.35
N GLY A 398 5.11 24.11 -2.69
CA GLY A 398 6.36 24.07 -1.94
C GLY A 398 6.31 23.20 -0.69
N ARG A 399 7.04 23.61 0.36
CA ARG A 399 7.23 22.84 1.59
C ARG A 399 5.94 22.63 2.36
N GLN A 400 5.77 21.43 2.89
CA GLN A 400 4.59 21.01 3.65
C GLN A 400 4.93 19.93 4.68
N THR A 401 4.06 19.78 5.66
CA THR A 401 4.03 18.70 6.64
C THR A 401 2.67 17.98 6.55
N TYR A 402 2.31 17.19 7.56
CA TYR A 402 1.02 16.52 7.65
C TYR A 402 0.11 17.20 8.66
N LEU A 403 -1.12 17.50 8.27
CA LEU A 403 -2.19 17.88 9.20
C LEU A 403 -2.57 16.68 10.07
N CYS A 404 -2.81 16.91 11.35
CA CYS A 404 -3.41 15.89 12.21
C CYS A 404 -4.79 15.49 11.66
N ALA A 405 -4.97 14.19 11.40
CA ALA A 405 -6.19 13.69 10.77
C ALA A 405 -7.48 13.98 11.57
N GLU A 406 -7.38 14.10 12.91
CA GLU A 406 -8.52 14.46 13.78
C GLU A 406 -9.09 15.86 13.49
N LEU A 407 -8.26 16.75 12.91
CA LEU A 407 -8.68 18.11 12.56
C LEU A 407 -9.26 18.23 11.15
N ALA A 408 -9.02 17.23 10.29
CA ALA A 408 -9.51 17.26 8.92
C ALA A 408 -11.04 17.51 8.81
N PRO A 409 -11.92 16.89 9.64
CA PRO A 409 -13.37 17.16 9.59
C PRO A 409 -13.75 18.62 9.84
N ASP A 410 -13.00 19.34 10.66
CA ASP A 410 -13.29 20.75 10.96
C ASP A 410 -12.94 21.64 9.75
N TYR A 411 -11.84 21.35 9.07
CA TYR A 411 -11.49 22.03 7.82
C TYR A 411 -12.48 21.73 6.70
N VAL A 412 -12.95 20.48 6.60
CA VAL A 412 -14.02 20.12 5.62
C VAL A 412 -15.27 20.95 5.90
N ARG A 413 -15.78 20.98 7.15
CA ARG A 413 -16.97 21.76 7.51
C ARG A 413 -16.81 23.26 7.26
N ARG A 414 -15.58 23.78 7.39
CA ARG A 414 -15.28 25.19 7.09
C ARG A 414 -15.34 25.49 5.61
N ASN A 415 -14.87 24.56 4.78
CA ASN A 415 -14.73 24.77 3.33
C ASN A 415 -16.02 24.44 2.56
N PHE A 416 -16.90 23.60 3.12
CA PHE A 416 -18.15 23.13 2.53
C PHE A 416 -19.33 23.18 3.51
#